data_168e3174df0c7efe4d7d896b08932707
#
_entry.id   168e3174df0c7efe4d7d896b08932707
#
_cell.length_a   1.000
_cell.length_b   1.000
_cell.length_c   1.000
_cell.angle_alpha   90.00
_cell.angle_beta   90.00
_cell.angle_gamma   90.00
#
_symmetry.space_group_name_H-M   'P 1'
#
loop_
_entity.id
_entity.type
_entity.pdbx_description
1 polymer ?
#
loop_
_entity_poly.entity_id
_entity_poly.type
_entity_poly.pdbx_seq_one_letter_code
_entity_poly.pdbx_strand_id
1 'polypeptide(L)'
;VLATLQASFQRVAVEPGERPEHLEAALLAVVALQRLLVSLSGLSRLGPGAPEDSRAWVRLRELVSRGLGDLPAAMAGGPAPAPLPELAAAAGAIAARLEARAARHDLSMAREAERIAWQVAALRTAVGRMAAAAPP
;
A
#
# COMPACT_ATOMS: atom_id res chain seq x y z
N VAL A 1 8.96 0.22 -8.57
CA VAL A 1 8.58 -0.59 -7.38
C VAL A 1 7.28 -1.35 -7.63
N LEU A 2 6.23 -0.69 -8.07
CA LEU A 2 4.94 -1.35 -8.31
C LEU A 2 5.01 -2.41 -9.42
N ALA A 3 5.71 -2.15 -10.53
CA ALA A 3 5.91 -3.11 -11.60
C ALA A 3 6.72 -4.34 -11.12
N THR A 4 7.73 -4.13 -10.29
CA THR A 4 8.53 -5.20 -9.67
C THR A 4 7.69 -6.05 -8.74
N LEU A 5 6.85 -5.44 -7.92
CA LEU A 5 5.92 -6.15 -7.03
C LEU A 5 4.91 -6.96 -7.83
N GLN A 6 4.32 -6.38 -8.86
CA GLN A 6 3.37 -7.06 -9.73
C GLN A 6 4.00 -8.29 -10.41
N ALA A 7 5.21 -8.15 -10.97
CA ALA A 7 5.95 -9.26 -11.56
C ALA A 7 6.27 -10.36 -10.54
N SER A 8 6.62 -9.99 -9.30
CA SER A 8 6.89 -10.92 -8.22
C SER A 8 5.63 -11.70 -7.82
N PHE A 9 4.48 -11.03 -7.71
CA PHE A 9 3.21 -11.69 -7.40
C PHE A 9 2.75 -12.62 -8.52
N GLN A 10 2.90 -12.23 -9.77
CA GLN A 10 2.57 -13.09 -10.91
C GLN A 10 3.43 -14.36 -10.92
N ARG A 11 4.71 -14.26 -10.58
CA ARG A 11 5.60 -15.41 -10.48
C ARG A 11 5.15 -16.39 -9.38
N VAL A 12 4.83 -15.87 -8.21
CA VAL A 12 4.34 -16.66 -7.07
C VAL A 12 3.02 -17.36 -7.40
N ALA A 13 2.11 -16.69 -8.10
CA ALA A 13 0.80 -17.25 -8.46
C ALA A 13 0.86 -18.42 -9.47
N VAL A 14 2.01 -18.61 -10.15
CA VAL A 14 2.18 -19.63 -11.20
C VAL A 14 2.99 -20.84 -10.74
N GLU A 15 3.66 -20.80 -9.59
CA GLU A 15 4.46 -21.92 -9.09
C GLU A 15 3.58 -23.08 -8.61
N PRO A 16 3.71 -24.30 -9.22
CA PRO A 16 2.94 -25.46 -8.80
C PRO A 16 3.48 -26.01 -7.46
N GLY A 17 2.59 -26.41 -6.57
CA GLY A 17 2.92 -27.09 -5.30
C GLY A 17 2.87 -26.22 -4.07
N GLU A 18 2.31 -25.00 -4.15
CA GLU A 18 2.19 -24.10 -3.02
C GLU A 18 1.06 -24.50 -2.05
N ARG A 19 1.28 -24.18 -0.77
CA ARG A 19 0.28 -24.38 0.27
C ARG A 19 -0.92 -23.45 0.03
N PRO A 20 -2.16 -23.90 0.33
CA PRO A 20 -3.37 -23.08 0.16
C PRO A 20 -3.28 -21.71 0.85
N GLU A 21 -2.65 -21.64 2.02
CA GLU A 21 -2.47 -20.42 2.81
C GLU A 21 -1.56 -19.40 2.10
N HIS A 22 -0.51 -19.89 1.43
CA HIS A 22 0.38 -19.05 0.65
C HIS A 22 -0.33 -18.49 -0.59
N LEU A 23 -1.12 -19.32 -1.27
CA LEU A 23 -1.92 -18.89 -2.41
C LEU A 23 -2.96 -17.85 -2.01
N GLU A 24 -3.66 -18.06 -0.89
CA GLU A 24 -4.63 -17.10 -0.37
C GLU A 24 -3.96 -15.74 -0.09
N ALA A 25 -2.82 -15.76 0.61
CA ALA A 25 -2.07 -14.54 0.90
C ALA A 25 -1.59 -13.83 -0.37
N ALA A 26 -1.13 -14.59 -1.38
CA ALA A 26 -0.73 -14.06 -2.68
C ALA A 26 -1.90 -13.39 -3.41
N LEU A 27 -3.08 -14.00 -3.41
CA LEU A 27 -4.29 -13.43 -4.00
C LEU A 27 -4.71 -12.14 -3.29
N LEU A 28 -4.68 -12.13 -1.96
CA LEU A 28 -4.96 -10.92 -1.17
C LEU A 28 -3.97 -9.80 -1.51
N ALA A 29 -2.69 -10.13 -1.68
CA ALA A 29 -1.66 -9.17 -2.07
C ALA A 29 -1.93 -8.58 -3.46
N VAL A 30 -2.30 -9.41 -4.43
CA VAL A 30 -2.65 -8.94 -5.79
C VAL A 30 -3.86 -8.00 -5.75
N VAL A 31 -4.91 -8.35 -5.01
CA VAL A 31 -6.10 -7.50 -4.86
C VAL A 31 -5.74 -6.16 -4.19
N ALA A 32 -4.95 -6.21 -3.12
CA ALA A 32 -4.50 -4.99 -2.45
C ALA A 32 -3.67 -4.08 -3.37
N LEU A 33 -2.77 -4.67 -4.16
CA LEU A 33 -1.95 -3.94 -5.14
C LEU A 33 -2.81 -3.29 -6.23
N GLN A 34 -3.79 -4.03 -6.77
CA GLN A 34 -4.71 -3.48 -7.78
C GLN A 34 -5.52 -2.31 -7.22
N ARG A 35 -6.04 -2.43 -6.00
CA ARG A 35 -6.77 -1.35 -5.33
C ARG A 35 -5.88 -0.14 -5.05
N LEU A 36 -4.63 -0.37 -4.66
CA LEU A 36 -3.64 0.71 -4.47
C LEU A 36 -3.42 1.47 -5.79
N LEU A 37 -3.24 0.78 -6.91
CA LEU A 37 -3.09 1.40 -8.21
C LEU A 37 -4.32 2.23 -8.61
N VAL A 38 -5.53 1.74 -8.32
CA VAL A 38 -6.78 2.49 -8.56
C VAL A 38 -6.82 3.76 -7.71
N SER A 39 -6.46 3.68 -6.44
CA SER A 39 -6.44 4.84 -5.53
C SER A 39 -5.39 5.87 -5.94
N LEU A 40 -4.20 5.44 -6.34
CA LEU A 40 -3.16 6.33 -6.86
C LEU A 40 -3.59 7.02 -8.16
N SER A 41 -4.25 6.30 -9.05
CA SER A 41 -4.82 6.85 -10.28
C SER A 41 -5.95 7.85 -9.97
N GLY A 42 -6.78 7.55 -8.97
CA GLY A 42 -7.82 8.46 -8.49
C GLY A 42 -7.24 9.77 -7.97
N LEU A 43 -6.21 9.67 -7.13
CA LEU A 43 -5.51 10.84 -6.59
C LEU A 43 -4.86 11.68 -7.70
N SER A 44 -4.26 11.03 -8.68
CA SER A 44 -3.63 11.69 -9.84
C SER A 44 -4.67 12.49 -10.66
N ARG A 45 -5.90 11.98 -10.81
CA ARG A 45 -6.99 12.68 -11.51
C ARG A 45 -7.54 13.88 -10.74
N LEU A 46 -7.47 13.85 -9.43
CA LEU A 46 -7.90 14.98 -8.60
C LEU A 46 -6.96 16.19 -8.73
N GLY A 47 -5.76 15.97 -9.25
CA GLY A 47 -4.76 17.01 -9.43
C GLY A 47 -4.01 17.38 -8.16
N PRO A 48 -3.17 18.41 -8.20
CA PRO A 48 -2.38 18.83 -7.05
C PRO A 48 -3.27 19.36 -5.94
N GLY A 49 -2.94 19.02 -4.70
CA GLY A 49 -3.56 19.60 -3.51
C GLY A 49 -3.12 21.05 -3.27
N ALA A 50 -3.68 21.67 -2.22
CA ALA A 50 -3.29 23.00 -1.81
C ALA A 50 -1.80 23.05 -1.41
N PRO A 51 -1.07 24.14 -1.73
CA PRO A 51 0.36 24.24 -1.42
C PRO A 51 0.70 24.06 0.06
N GLU A 52 -0.17 24.47 0.95
CA GLU A 52 0.00 24.34 2.40
C GLU A 52 0.00 22.87 2.88
N ASP A 53 -0.49 21.95 2.06
CA ASP A 53 -0.51 20.52 2.38
C ASP A 53 0.71 19.78 1.81
N SER A 54 1.56 20.43 1.05
CA SER A 54 2.67 19.79 0.33
C SER A 54 3.56 18.93 1.20
N ARG A 55 3.92 19.40 2.40
CA ARG A 55 4.77 18.64 3.34
C ARG A 55 4.08 17.35 3.80
N ALA A 56 2.79 17.42 4.10
CA ALA A 56 2.02 16.26 4.54
C ALA A 56 1.94 15.21 3.42
N TRP A 57 1.72 15.62 2.18
CA TRP A 57 1.72 14.75 1.02
C TRP A 57 3.09 14.15 0.71
N VAL A 58 4.16 14.93 0.81
CA VAL A 58 5.54 14.43 0.68
C VAL A 58 5.81 13.37 1.73
N ARG A 59 5.44 13.62 2.97
CA ARG A 59 5.60 12.65 4.07
C ARG A 59 4.82 11.36 3.81
N LEU A 60 3.56 11.45 3.38
CA LEU A 60 2.78 10.28 3.03
C LEU A 60 3.43 9.48 1.90
N ARG A 61 3.89 10.14 0.85
CA ARG A 61 4.58 9.51 -0.28
C ARG A 61 5.85 8.79 0.16
N GLU A 62 6.66 9.39 1.03
CA GLU A 62 7.87 8.76 1.57
C GLU A 62 7.53 7.50 2.38
N LEU A 63 6.48 7.55 3.18
CA LEU A 63 6.02 6.41 3.97
C LEU A 63 5.45 5.30 3.08
N VAL A 64 4.72 5.63 2.04
CA VAL A 64 4.25 4.67 1.03
C VAL A 64 5.44 4.01 0.33
N SER A 65 6.42 4.78 -0.11
CA SER A 65 7.63 4.26 -0.74
C SER A 65 8.42 3.34 0.19
N ARG A 66 8.55 3.71 1.46
CA ARG A 66 9.17 2.86 2.48
C ARG A 66 8.36 1.58 2.69
N GLY A 67 7.05 1.70 2.80
CA GLY A 67 6.14 0.58 3.03
C GLY A 67 6.09 -0.43 1.89
N LEU A 68 6.41 -0.02 0.68
CA LEU A 68 6.50 -0.89 -0.48
C LEU A 68 7.92 -1.39 -0.74
N GLY A 69 8.93 -0.65 -0.30
CA GLY A 69 10.33 -0.87 -0.69
C GLY A 69 10.96 -2.13 -0.11
N ASP A 70 10.51 -2.59 1.06
CA ASP A 70 11.00 -3.81 1.71
C ASP A 70 10.24 -5.08 1.28
N LEU A 71 9.13 -4.95 0.57
CA LEU A 71 8.28 -6.08 0.18
C LEU A 71 8.96 -7.06 -0.79
N PRO A 72 9.70 -6.62 -1.83
CA PRO A 72 10.39 -7.55 -2.71
C PRO A 72 11.40 -8.45 -1.98
N ALA A 73 12.13 -7.91 -1.02
CA ALA A 73 13.07 -8.68 -0.21
C ALA A 73 12.34 -9.72 0.68
N ALA A 74 11.24 -9.33 1.29
CA ALA A 74 10.41 -10.25 2.08
C ALA A 74 9.83 -11.38 1.22
N MET A 75 9.40 -11.08 0.01
CA MET A 75 8.90 -12.08 -0.95
C MET A 75 10.00 -13.03 -1.45
N ALA A 76 11.25 -12.58 -1.49
CA ALA A 76 12.41 -13.38 -1.87
C ALA A 76 12.98 -14.23 -0.70
N GLY A 77 12.28 -14.35 0.41
CA GLY A 77 12.69 -15.12 1.57
C GLY A 77 13.42 -14.30 2.65
N GLY A 78 13.43 -12.99 2.51
CA GLY A 78 13.95 -12.08 3.54
C GLY A 78 13.00 -11.93 4.73
N PRO A 79 13.34 -11.07 5.69
CA PRO A 79 12.53 -10.88 6.89
C PRO A 79 11.13 -10.37 6.55
N ALA A 80 10.14 -10.79 7.34
CA ALA A 80 8.78 -10.28 7.21
C ALA A 80 8.74 -8.75 7.42
N PRO A 81 7.89 -8.03 6.65
CA PRO A 81 7.80 -6.58 6.79
C PRO A 81 7.29 -6.19 8.17
N ALA A 82 7.99 -5.27 8.83
CA ALA A 82 7.58 -4.74 10.13
C ALA A 82 6.32 -3.87 9.99
N PRO A 83 5.50 -3.76 11.05
CA PRO A 83 4.41 -2.80 11.08
C PRO A 83 4.88 -1.37 10.80
N LEU A 84 4.07 -0.59 10.10
CA LEU A 84 4.38 0.80 9.75
C LEU A 84 3.23 1.71 10.21
N PRO A 85 3.06 1.93 11.53
CA PRO A 85 1.94 2.70 12.09
C PRO A 85 1.96 4.17 11.66
N GLU A 86 3.12 4.72 11.34
CA GLU A 86 3.28 6.10 10.86
C GLU A 86 2.52 6.35 9.56
N LEU A 87 2.30 5.32 8.76
CA LEU A 87 1.58 5.44 7.49
C LEU A 87 0.10 5.80 7.72
N ALA A 88 -0.59 5.07 8.60
CA ALA A 88 -1.96 5.37 8.97
C ALA A 88 -2.08 6.73 9.67
N ALA A 89 -1.13 7.07 10.53
CA ALA A 89 -1.08 8.36 11.21
C ALA A 89 -0.91 9.53 10.22
N ALA A 90 -0.02 9.39 9.24
CA ALA A 90 0.19 10.41 8.22
C ALA A 90 -1.04 10.61 7.33
N ALA A 91 -1.68 9.52 6.90
CA ALA A 91 -2.91 9.59 6.12
C ALA A 91 -4.07 10.20 6.90
N GLY A 92 -4.23 9.81 8.17
CA GLY A 92 -5.26 10.37 9.06
C GLY A 92 -5.05 11.86 9.33
N ALA A 93 -3.81 12.32 9.48
CA ALA A 93 -3.50 13.73 9.64
C ALA A 93 -3.87 14.57 8.39
N ILE A 94 -3.58 14.04 7.20
CA ILE A 94 -4.02 14.66 5.93
C ILE A 94 -5.54 14.70 5.85
N ALA A 95 -6.20 13.58 6.10
CA ALA A 95 -7.65 13.46 6.04
C ALA A 95 -8.32 14.47 6.99
N ALA A 96 -7.87 14.57 8.23
CA ALA A 96 -8.43 15.53 9.20
C ALA A 96 -8.30 16.98 8.73
N ARG A 97 -7.18 17.36 8.13
CA ARG A 97 -6.98 18.72 7.60
C ARG A 97 -7.89 19.00 6.41
N LEU A 98 -8.04 18.05 5.49
CA LEU A 98 -8.86 18.19 4.31
C LEU A 98 -10.35 18.19 4.65
N GLU A 99 -10.79 17.32 5.55
CA GLU A 99 -12.17 17.25 6.03
C GLU A 99 -12.58 18.52 6.76
N ALA A 100 -11.69 19.17 7.49
CA ALA A 100 -11.94 20.44 8.16
C ALA A 100 -12.29 21.57 7.18
N ARG A 101 -11.81 21.50 5.94
CA ARG A 101 -12.16 22.46 4.88
C ARG A 101 -13.50 22.18 4.19
N ALA A 102 -13.99 20.95 4.31
CA ALA A 102 -15.30 20.48 3.83
C ALA A 102 -15.57 20.70 2.32
N ALA A 103 -14.59 21.08 1.53
CA ALA A 103 -14.73 21.17 0.09
C ALA A 103 -14.83 19.76 -0.53
N ARG A 104 -15.67 19.57 -1.54
CA ARG A 104 -15.86 18.26 -2.19
C ARG A 104 -14.55 17.67 -2.69
N HIS A 105 -13.70 18.49 -3.30
CA HIS A 105 -12.37 18.07 -3.77
C HIS A 105 -11.51 17.59 -2.61
N ASP A 106 -11.44 18.32 -1.50
CA ASP A 106 -10.65 17.96 -0.33
C ASP A 106 -11.17 16.67 0.32
N LEU A 107 -12.48 16.48 0.39
CA LEU A 107 -13.07 15.23 0.90
C LEU A 107 -12.71 14.02 0.04
N SER A 108 -12.67 14.19 -1.28
CA SER A 108 -12.23 13.13 -2.20
C SER A 108 -10.75 12.80 -2.01
N MET A 109 -9.89 13.79 -1.86
CA MET A 109 -8.46 13.60 -1.58
C MET A 109 -8.24 12.93 -0.21
N ALA A 110 -8.98 13.32 0.81
CA ALA A 110 -8.92 12.71 2.14
C ALA A 110 -9.20 11.21 2.08
N ARG A 111 -10.25 10.82 1.39
CA ARG A 111 -10.61 9.40 1.18
C ARG A 111 -9.52 8.62 0.44
N GLU A 112 -8.94 9.21 -0.59
CA GLU A 112 -7.87 8.53 -1.34
C GLU A 112 -6.60 8.38 -0.49
N ALA A 113 -6.23 9.36 0.33
CA ALA A 113 -5.10 9.26 1.25
C ALA A 113 -5.28 8.08 2.23
N GLU A 114 -6.44 7.96 2.84
CA GLU A 114 -6.77 6.88 3.78
C GLU A 114 -6.81 5.51 3.08
N ARG A 115 -7.38 5.44 1.88
CA ARG A 115 -7.40 4.21 1.07
C ARG A 115 -5.99 3.75 0.72
N ILE A 116 -5.11 4.66 0.30
CA ILE A 116 -3.71 4.35 -0.01
C ILE A 116 -3.02 3.75 1.22
N ALA A 117 -3.13 4.38 2.37
CA ALA A 117 -2.53 3.87 3.60
C ALA A 117 -3.08 2.49 3.96
N TRP A 118 -4.37 2.30 3.87
CA TRP A 118 -5.01 1.02 4.16
C TRP A 118 -4.57 -0.09 3.20
N GLN A 119 -4.47 0.20 1.90
CA GLN A 119 -4.02 -0.78 0.90
C GLN A 119 -2.56 -1.16 1.09
N VAL A 120 -1.69 -0.21 1.41
CA VAL A 120 -0.28 -0.51 1.71
C VAL A 120 -0.17 -1.39 2.95
N ALA A 121 -0.93 -1.09 4.01
CA ALA A 121 -0.96 -1.92 5.21
C ALA A 121 -1.48 -3.33 4.92
N ALA A 122 -2.53 -3.48 4.12
CA ALA A 122 -3.08 -4.77 3.71
C ALA A 122 -2.08 -5.57 2.89
N LEU A 123 -1.37 -4.93 1.97
CA LEU A 123 -0.33 -5.54 1.16
C LEU A 123 0.84 -6.04 2.03
N ARG A 124 1.30 -5.24 2.99
CA ARG A 124 2.35 -5.64 3.94
C ARG A 124 1.91 -6.84 4.79
N THR A 125 0.69 -6.84 5.27
CA THR A 125 0.12 -7.98 6.01
C THR A 125 0.08 -9.25 5.17
N ALA A 126 -0.36 -9.17 3.92
CA ALA A 126 -0.40 -10.31 3.01
C ALA A 126 1.00 -10.86 2.72
N VAL A 127 1.98 -9.99 2.44
CA VAL A 127 3.38 -10.40 2.24
C VAL A 127 3.97 -11.02 3.51
N GLY A 128 3.64 -10.48 4.69
CA GLY A 128 4.04 -11.07 5.97
C GLY A 128 3.50 -12.49 6.16
N ARG A 129 2.27 -12.76 5.76
CA ARG A 129 1.67 -14.11 5.78
C ARG A 129 2.36 -15.06 4.78
N MET A 130 2.71 -14.55 3.61
CA MET A 130 3.46 -15.34 2.62
C MET A 130 4.84 -15.74 3.17
N ALA A 131 5.55 -14.79 3.78
CA ALA A 131 6.85 -15.05 4.39
C ALA A 131 6.76 -16.07 5.54
N ALA A 132 5.71 -16.00 6.37
CA ALA A 132 5.48 -16.94 7.48
C ALA A 132 5.09 -18.35 7.00
N ALA A 133 4.41 -18.47 5.86
CA ALA A 133 4.00 -19.74 5.27
C ALA A 133 5.11 -20.41 4.42
N ALA A 134 6.20 -19.70 4.14
CA ALA A 134 7.32 -20.27 3.39
C ALA A 134 7.99 -21.40 4.20
N PRO A 135 8.40 -22.52 3.56
CA PRO A 135 9.16 -23.56 4.26
C PRO A 135 10.51 -23.04 4.73
N PRO A 136 11.03 -23.55 5.86
CA PRO A 136 12.34 -23.14 6.38
C PRO A 136 13.50 -23.49 5.42
#